data_58434c9a170bf579b4cd7f4804bc884d
#
_entry.id   58434c9a170bf579b4cd7f4804bc884d
#
_cell.length_a   1.000
_cell.length_b   1.000
_cell.length_c   1.000
_cell.angle_alpha   90.00
_cell.angle_beta   90.00
_cell.angle_gamma   90.00
#
_symmetry.space_group_name_H-M   'P 1'
#
loop_
_entity.id
_entity.type
_entity.pdbx_description
1 polymer ?
#
loop_
_entity_poly.entity_id
_entity_poly.type
_entity_poly.pdbx_seq_one_letter_code
_entity_poly.pdbx_strand_id
1 'polypeptide(L)' 'MEMKKINSGRLRAIGYDARARILQVQLDDGSTLQYGSVGEDTWRRLSSSGAAWSFYRDNIEEEFAAKRV' A
#
# COMPACT_ATOMS: atom_id res chain seq x y z
N MET A 1 -2.66 2.13 13.09
CA MET A 1 -2.12 2.52 11.75
C MET A 1 -3.02 3.59 11.15
N GLU A 2 -2.42 4.68 10.77
CA GLU A 2 -3.15 5.78 10.18
C GLU A 2 -3.25 5.60 8.67
N MET A 3 -4.47 5.69 8.14
CA MET A 3 -4.72 5.50 6.72
C MET A 3 -4.87 6.85 6.03
N LYS A 4 -4.21 6.98 4.89
CA LYS A 4 -4.31 8.17 4.04
C LYS A 4 -5.25 7.84 2.88
N LYS A 5 -6.30 8.63 2.74
CA LYS A 5 -7.23 8.44 1.63
C LYS A 5 -6.59 8.89 0.33
N ILE A 6 -6.67 8.03 -0.67
CA ILE A 6 -6.22 8.36 -2.02
C ILE A 6 -7.28 7.88 -3.01
N ASN A 7 -7.11 8.27 -4.26
CA ASN A 7 -8.01 7.83 -5.32
C ASN A 7 -7.16 7.60 -6.57
N SER A 8 -6.55 6.43 -6.63
CA SER A 8 -5.66 6.05 -7.72
C SER A 8 -5.96 4.63 -8.16
N GLY A 9 -6.46 4.46 -9.36
CA GLY A 9 -6.87 3.14 -9.85
C GLY A 9 -7.86 2.49 -8.89
N ARG A 10 -7.52 1.30 -8.41
CA ARG A 10 -8.35 0.59 -7.44
C ARG A 10 -8.01 0.91 -5.98
N LEU A 11 -6.96 1.69 -5.74
CA LEU A 11 -6.57 2.06 -4.38
C LEU A 11 -7.49 3.16 -3.84
N ARG A 12 -8.00 2.97 -2.64
CA ARG A 12 -8.85 3.95 -1.95
C ARG A 12 -8.16 4.55 -0.74
N ALA A 13 -7.32 3.79 -0.06
CA ALA A 13 -6.56 4.28 1.08
C ALA A 13 -5.30 3.45 1.24
N ILE A 14 -4.28 4.08 1.80
CA ILE A 14 -3.02 3.41 2.11
C ILE A 14 -2.54 3.85 3.48
N GLY A 15 -1.85 2.96 4.18
CA GLY A 15 -1.28 3.24 5.48
C GLY A 15 -0.01 2.43 5.69
N TYR A 16 0.82 2.87 6.63
CA TYR A 16 2.10 2.22 6.88
C TYR A 16 2.42 2.22 8.36
N ASP A 17 2.89 1.08 8.85
CA ASP A 17 3.41 0.93 10.20
C ASP A 17 4.92 0.78 10.11
N ALA A 18 5.64 1.84 10.43
CA ALA A 18 7.10 1.85 10.33
C ALA A 18 7.77 0.89 11.30
N ARG A 19 7.16 0.62 12.45
CA ARG A 19 7.72 -0.30 13.43
C ARG A 19 7.66 -1.73 12.94
N ALA A 20 6.51 -2.12 12.42
CA ALA A 20 6.29 -3.47 11.94
C ALA A 20 6.66 -3.64 10.47
N ARG A 21 6.94 -2.53 9.76
CA ARG A 21 7.21 -2.50 8.33
C ARG A 21 6.07 -3.12 7.54
N ILE A 22 4.85 -2.79 7.94
CA ILE A 22 3.64 -3.29 7.28
C ILE A 22 3.00 -2.16 6.50
N LEU A 23 2.78 -2.41 5.22
CA LEU A 23 1.97 -1.55 4.36
C LEU A 23 0.56 -2.11 4.32
N GLN A 24 -0.43 -1.27 4.57
CA GLN A 24 -1.82 -1.66 4.46
C GLN A 24 -2.48 -0.86 3.34
N VAL A 25 -3.20 -1.55 2.48
CA VAL A 25 -3.91 -0.91 1.37
C VAL A 25 -5.37 -1.31 1.41
N GLN A 26 -6.23 -0.38 1.07
CA GLN A 26 -7.67 -0.61 0.95
C GLN A 26 -8.06 -0.42 -0.51
N LEU A 27 -8.74 -1.39 -1.06
CA LEU A 27 -9.15 -1.39 -2.46
C LEU A 27 -10.60 -0.95 -2.62
N ASP A 28 -10.98 -0.68 -3.87
CA ASP A 28 -12.30 -0.18 -4.20
C ASP A 28 -13.44 -1.18 -3.98
N ASP A 29 -13.12 -2.46 -3.85
CA ASP A 29 -14.10 -3.51 -3.55
C ASP A 29 -14.30 -3.73 -2.04
N GLY A 30 -13.64 -2.93 -1.20
CA GLY A 30 -13.71 -3.05 0.24
C GLY A 30 -12.65 -3.97 0.84
N SER A 31 -11.83 -4.61 0.01
CA SER A 31 -10.75 -5.48 0.50
C SER A 31 -9.66 -4.68 1.16
N THR A 32 -9.10 -5.22 2.24
CA THR A 32 -7.94 -4.65 2.91
C THR A 32 -6.83 -5.69 2.91
N LEU A 33 -5.66 -5.29 2.44
CA LEU A 33 -4.49 -6.17 2.36
C LEU A 33 -3.34 -5.58 3.14
N GLN A 34 -2.55 -6.46 3.76
CA GLN A 34 -1.32 -6.07 4.45
C GLN A 34 -0.13 -6.76 3.79
N TYR A 35 0.94 -6.01 3.60
CA TYR A 35 2.19 -6.49 3.04
C TYR A 35 3.28 -6.32 4.08
N GLY A 36 3.94 -7.41 4.44
CA GLY A 36 5.02 -7.39 5.42
C GLY A 36 6.37 -7.09 4.80
N SER A 37 7.31 -6.67 5.62
CA SER A 37 8.70 -6.39 5.22
C SER A 37 8.81 -5.29 4.17
N VAL A 38 7.90 -4.34 4.20
CA VAL A 38 7.92 -3.19 3.28
C VAL A 38 8.79 -2.10 3.91
N GLY A 39 9.84 -1.68 3.20
CA GLY A 39 10.72 -0.63 3.67
C GLY A 39 10.07 0.74 3.61
N GLU A 40 10.55 1.64 4.46
CA GLU A 40 10.05 3.02 4.49
C GLU A 40 10.24 3.74 3.16
N ASP A 41 11.31 3.42 2.44
CA ASP A 41 11.53 4.00 1.12
C ASP A 41 10.42 3.65 0.13
N THR A 42 9.99 2.40 0.15
CA THR A 42 8.89 1.94 -0.69
C THR A 42 7.61 2.68 -0.34
N TRP A 43 7.35 2.84 0.95
CA TRP A 43 6.19 3.60 1.42
C TRP A 43 6.24 5.05 0.94
N ARG A 44 7.39 5.70 1.06
CA ARG A 44 7.54 7.09 0.63
C ARG A 44 7.27 7.25 -0.87
N ARG A 45 7.80 6.34 -1.66
CA ARG A 45 7.59 6.37 -3.10
C ARG A 45 6.12 6.18 -3.45
N LEU A 46 5.47 5.23 -2.79
CA LEU A 46 4.05 4.97 -3.01
C LEU A 46 3.21 6.17 -2.62
N SER A 47 3.43 6.70 -1.42
CA SER A 47 2.60 7.77 -0.87
C SER A 47 2.76 9.10 -1.59
N SER A 48 3.91 9.32 -2.23
CA SER A 48 4.18 10.55 -2.97
C SER A 48 3.99 10.40 -4.48
N SER A 49 3.67 9.20 -4.95
CA SER A 49 3.50 8.95 -6.37
C SER A 49 2.20 9.56 -6.89
N GLY A 50 2.26 10.24 -8.02
CA GLY A 50 1.06 10.67 -8.72
C GLY A 50 0.32 9.54 -9.42
N ALA A 51 0.96 8.38 -9.54
CA ALA A 51 0.40 7.16 -10.12
C ALA A 51 0.56 6.00 -9.13
N ALA A 52 -0.02 6.14 -7.95
CA ALA A 52 0.15 5.17 -6.87
C ALA A 52 -0.29 3.76 -7.27
N TRP A 53 -1.36 3.64 -8.03
CA TRP A 53 -1.84 2.35 -8.49
C TRP A 53 -0.82 1.63 -9.36
N SER A 54 -0.20 2.34 -10.30
CA SER A 54 0.83 1.75 -11.15
C SER A 54 2.05 1.35 -10.35
N PHE A 55 2.48 2.21 -9.43
CA PHE A 55 3.60 1.91 -8.56
C PHE A 55 3.32 0.67 -7.70
N TYR A 56 2.12 0.59 -7.13
CA TYR A 56 1.70 -0.54 -6.31
C TYR A 56 1.75 -1.85 -7.10
N ARG A 57 1.20 -1.85 -8.29
CA ARG A 57 1.17 -3.06 -9.12
C ARG A 57 2.56 -3.51 -9.52
N ASP A 58 3.44 -2.57 -9.85
CA ASP A 58 4.74 -2.90 -10.39
C ASP A 58 5.78 -3.22 -9.32
N ASN A 59 5.63 -2.65 -8.11
CA ASN A 59 6.68 -2.72 -7.10
C ASN A 59 6.24 -3.38 -5.79
N ILE A 60 4.97 -3.54 -5.54
CA ILE A 60 4.47 -4.08 -4.27
C ILE A 60 3.72 -5.37 -4.48
N GLU A 61 2.74 -5.38 -5.35
CA GLU A 61 1.89 -6.56 -5.55
C GLU A 61 2.70 -7.79 -5.95
N GLU A 62 3.72 -7.61 -6.78
CA GLU A 62 4.56 -8.72 -7.27
C GLU A 62 5.74 -9.02 -6.35
N GLU A 63 6.21 -8.03 -5.59
CA GLU A 63 7.42 -8.16 -4.78
C GLU A 63 7.16 -8.63 -3.35
N PHE A 64 5.98 -8.42 -2.83
CA PHE A 64 5.66 -8.75 -1.44
C PHE A 64 4.44 -9.64 -1.37
N ALA A 65 4.41 -10.50 -0.34
CA ALA A 65 3.26 -11.36 -0.09
C ALA A 65 2.15 -10.57 0.61
N ALA A 66 0.95 -10.68 0.10
CA ALA A 66 -0.21 -10.01 0.68
C ALA A 66 -0.91 -10.92 1.69
N LYS A 67 -1.39 -10.31 2.77
CA LYS A 67 -2.25 -10.97 3.75
C LYS A 67 -3.56 -10.20 3.80
N ARG A 68 -4.66 -10.87 3.53
CA ARG A 68 -5.98 -10.25 3.63
C ARG A 68 -6.39 -10.10 5.10
N VAL A 69 -6.86 -8.94 5.46
CA VAL A 69 -7.32 -8.64 6.81
C VAL A 69 -8.75 -8.07 6.80
#